data_fa9098d54f95b971eb16977457c276db
#
_entry.id   fa9098d54f95b971eb16977457c276db
#
_cell.length_a   1.000
_cell.length_b   1.000
_cell.length_c   1.000
_cell.angle_alpha   90.00
_cell.angle_beta   90.00
_cell.angle_gamma   90.00
#
_symmetry.space_group_name_H-M   'P 1'
#
loop_
_entity.id
_entity.type
_entity.pdbx_description
1 polymer ?
#
loop_
_entity_poly.entity_id
_entity_poly.type
_entity_poly.pdbx_seq_one_letter_code
_entity_poly.pdbx_strand_id
1 'polypeptide(L)'
;MQAIILCGGLGTRLKSVIKDIPKPMAPINDKPFLEFIFEYLKKQGIKEVILAVSYKYEVIKEYFKDEFLGIKIKYSIEKEPLGTGGAIKEALKFIKNEAYVLNGDTFFDIDSSKLKLNESKICLALKQMNDFDRYGTINIDKHGLVISFEEKVFKKQGLINGGIYLLTKDIFNDFALQEKFSFEEFLQENYEKLKARAHIFDDYFIDIGVPEDYYNFTTNQSHF
;
A
#
# COMPACT_ATOMS: atom_id res chain seq x y z
N MET A 1 11.02 7.46 -11.12
CA MET A 1 9.76 7.33 -10.35
C MET A 1 10.11 7.12 -8.88
N GLN A 2 9.31 7.65 -7.96
CA GLN A 2 9.44 7.49 -6.49
C GLN A 2 8.29 6.62 -5.97
N ALA A 3 8.49 5.99 -4.81
CA ALA A 3 7.43 5.26 -4.12
C ALA A 3 7.39 5.63 -2.63
N ILE A 4 6.21 5.52 -2.03
CA ILE A 4 5.95 5.62 -0.59
C ILE A 4 5.50 4.23 -0.12
N ILE A 5 6.05 3.73 0.98
CA ILE A 5 5.59 2.49 1.60
C ILE A 5 5.06 2.82 3.00
N LEU A 6 3.82 2.41 3.29
CA LEU A 6 3.17 2.61 4.57
C LEU A 6 3.61 1.56 5.59
N CYS A 7 4.50 1.92 6.49
CA CYS A 7 5.10 1.03 7.49
C CYS A 7 4.74 1.38 8.94
N GLY A 8 3.83 2.34 9.18
CA GLY A 8 3.51 2.88 10.51
C GLY A 8 2.46 2.08 11.32
N GLY A 9 1.88 1.03 10.78
CA GLY A 9 0.82 0.26 11.43
C GLY A 9 1.27 -0.53 12.66
N LEU A 10 0.45 -0.55 13.72
CA LEU A 10 0.73 -1.26 14.98
C LEU A 10 0.65 -2.80 14.87
N GLY A 11 0.16 -3.35 13.76
CA GLY A 11 0.12 -4.79 13.47
C GLY A 11 -0.63 -5.64 14.51
N THR A 12 -1.68 -5.11 15.13
CA THR A 12 -2.35 -5.72 16.30
C THR A 12 -2.87 -7.14 16.06
N ARG A 13 -3.35 -7.43 14.85
CA ARG A 13 -3.91 -8.75 14.46
C ARG A 13 -2.84 -9.84 14.32
N LEU A 14 -1.60 -9.46 14.02
CA LEU A 14 -0.49 -10.39 13.85
C LEU A 14 0.36 -10.56 15.13
N LYS A 15 0.01 -9.86 16.22
CA LYS A 15 0.75 -9.92 17.51
C LYS A 15 0.84 -11.30 18.14
N SER A 16 -0.09 -12.20 17.82
CA SER A 16 -0.04 -13.61 18.27
C SER A 16 1.10 -14.40 17.63
N VAL A 17 1.57 -13.98 16.45
CA VAL A 17 2.61 -14.65 15.66
C VAL A 17 3.92 -13.88 15.73
N ILE A 18 3.85 -12.56 15.67
CA ILE A 18 5.02 -11.66 15.63
C ILE A 18 5.00 -10.78 16.88
N LYS A 19 5.97 -11.02 17.76
CA LYS A 19 6.12 -10.21 18.98
C LYS A 19 7.19 -9.14 18.77
N ASP A 20 6.87 -7.93 19.22
CA ASP A 20 7.83 -6.84 19.40
C ASP A 20 8.60 -6.32 18.17
N ILE A 21 8.10 -6.56 16.95
CA ILE A 21 8.63 -5.97 15.71
C ILE A 21 7.51 -5.31 14.89
N PRO A 22 7.84 -4.30 14.04
CA PRO A 22 6.87 -3.73 13.12
C PRO A 22 6.39 -4.78 12.11
N LYS A 23 5.11 -4.73 11.72
CA LYS A 23 4.51 -5.71 10.79
C LYS A 23 5.28 -5.88 9.47
N PRO A 24 5.78 -4.82 8.81
CA PRO A 24 6.61 -4.96 7.62
C PRO A 24 7.91 -5.75 7.83
N MET A 25 8.37 -5.84 9.09
CA MET A 25 9.55 -6.63 9.48
C MET A 25 9.21 -8.08 9.85
N ALA A 26 7.97 -8.52 9.62
CA ALA A 26 7.58 -9.93 9.83
C ALA A 26 8.53 -10.87 9.09
N PRO A 27 9.18 -11.84 9.79
CA PRO A 27 10.13 -12.73 9.16
C PRO A 27 9.42 -13.70 8.21
N ILE A 28 9.83 -13.70 6.97
CA ILE A 28 9.43 -14.68 5.96
C ILE A 28 10.70 -15.49 5.65
N ASN A 29 10.81 -16.67 6.23
CA ASN A 29 12.07 -17.42 6.30
C ASN A 29 13.18 -16.52 6.89
N ASP A 30 14.25 -16.24 6.13
CA ASP A 30 15.42 -15.47 6.58
C ASP A 30 15.35 -13.98 6.28
N LYS A 31 14.25 -13.49 5.69
CA LYS A 31 14.08 -12.10 5.24
C LYS A 31 12.85 -11.44 5.87
N PRO A 32 12.86 -10.11 6.14
CA PRO A 32 11.64 -9.38 6.48
C PRO A 32 10.71 -9.25 5.27
N PHE A 33 9.40 -9.25 5.49
CA PHE A 33 8.41 -9.07 4.43
C PHE A 33 8.65 -7.81 3.57
N LEU A 34 9.08 -6.73 4.17
CA LEU A 34 9.39 -5.48 3.47
C LEU A 34 10.48 -5.65 2.40
N GLU A 35 11.39 -6.63 2.55
CA GLU A 35 12.42 -6.91 1.54
C GLU A 35 11.81 -7.37 0.23
N PHE A 36 10.74 -8.19 0.25
CA PHE A 36 10.01 -8.61 -0.96
C PHE A 36 9.39 -7.41 -1.69
N ILE A 37 8.87 -6.41 -0.94
CA ILE A 37 8.38 -5.16 -1.54
C ILE A 37 9.54 -4.38 -2.19
N PHE A 38 10.72 -4.32 -1.57
CA PHE A 38 11.90 -3.68 -2.18
C PHE A 38 12.37 -4.42 -3.44
N GLU A 39 12.40 -5.76 -3.44
CA GLU A 39 12.73 -6.56 -4.62
C GLU A 39 11.76 -6.29 -5.76
N TYR A 40 10.45 -6.26 -5.47
CA TYR A 40 9.41 -5.85 -6.43
C TYR A 40 9.67 -4.44 -6.97
N LEU A 41 9.86 -3.44 -6.11
CA LEU A 41 10.10 -2.06 -6.55
C LEU A 41 11.39 -1.92 -7.38
N LYS A 42 12.43 -2.71 -7.10
CA LYS A 42 13.63 -2.79 -7.92
C LYS A 42 13.32 -3.31 -9.33
N LYS A 43 12.53 -4.39 -9.46
CA LYS A 43 12.06 -4.92 -10.75
C LYS A 43 11.25 -3.88 -11.52
N GLN A 44 10.44 -3.04 -10.82
CA GLN A 44 9.67 -1.92 -11.41
C GLN A 44 10.53 -0.69 -11.75
N GLY A 45 11.84 -0.73 -11.50
CA GLY A 45 12.76 0.38 -11.83
C GLY A 45 12.66 1.59 -10.91
N ILE A 46 12.09 1.44 -9.72
CA ILE A 46 12.04 2.50 -8.69
C ILE A 46 13.44 2.75 -8.14
N LYS A 47 13.82 4.01 -7.98
CA LYS A 47 15.15 4.44 -7.53
C LYS A 47 15.16 5.15 -6.17
N GLU A 48 14.02 5.58 -5.70
CA GLU A 48 13.87 6.27 -4.41
C GLU A 48 12.56 5.85 -3.75
N VAL A 49 12.64 5.48 -2.47
CA VAL A 49 11.53 5.09 -1.63
C VAL A 49 11.46 6.00 -0.41
N ILE A 50 10.26 6.42 -0.05
CA ILE A 50 9.95 7.08 1.22
C ILE A 50 9.24 6.05 2.11
N LEU A 51 9.86 5.67 3.23
CA LEU A 51 9.23 4.84 4.23
C LEU A 51 8.46 5.73 5.21
N ALA A 52 7.12 5.66 5.18
CA ALA A 52 6.28 6.28 6.18
C ALA A 52 6.23 5.35 7.40
N VAL A 53 6.92 5.74 8.47
CA VAL A 53 7.20 4.89 9.64
C VAL A 53 6.77 5.55 10.94
N SER A 54 6.45 4.75 11.94
CA SER A 54 6.03 5.21 13.25
C SER A 54 6.60 4.27 14.34
N TYR A 55 5.80 3.39 14.90
CA TYR A 55 6.17 2.47 15.97
C TYR A 55 7.40 1.62 15.61
N LYS A 56 8.44 1.68 16.48
CA LYS A 56 9.70 0.91 16.32
C LYS A 56 10.38 1.07 14.95
N TYR A 57 10.31 2.27 14.39
CA TYR A 57 10.92 2.57 13.09
C TYR A 57 12.44 2.32 13.08
N GLU A 58 13.10 2.38 14.23
CA GLU A 58 14.53 2.12 14.39
C GLU A 58 14.92 0.73 13.87
N VAL A 59 14.07 -0.29 14.08
CA VAL A 59 14.27 -1.66 13.58
C VAL A 59 14.30 -1.68 12.05
N ILE A 60 13.38 -0.94 11.40
CA ILE A 60 13.35 -0.81 9.95
C ILE A 60 14.59 -0.07 9.45
N LYS A 61 14.94 1.04 10.12
CA LYS A 61 16.08 1.88 9.74
C LYS A 61 17.43 1.18 9.93
N GLU A 62 17.57 0.36 10.96
CA GLU A 62 18.78 -0.43 11.21
C GLU A 62 19.00 -1.46 10.10
N TYR A 63 17.94 -2.09 9.61
CA TYR A 63 18.01 -3.11 8.57
C TYR A 63 18.23 -2.51 7.17
N PHE A 64 17.39 -1.56 6.77
CA PHE A 64 17.37 -1.03 5.39
C PHE A 64 18.33 0.15 5.18
N LYS A 65 18.75 0.84 6.24
CA LYS A 65 19.64 2.02 6.21
C LYS A 65 19.13 3.11 5.29
N ASP A 66 20.01 3.85 4.62
CA ASP A 66 19.66 4.94 3.70
C ASP A 66 19.65 4.48 2.22
N GLU A 67 20.01 3.22 1.97
CA GLU A 67 19.99 2.57 0.66
C GLU A 67 19.86 1.05 0.80
N PHE A 68 18.97 0.45 0.00
CA PHE A 68 18.81 -1.00 -0.06
C PHE A 68 18.56 -1.45 -1.52
N LEU A 69 19.24 -2.48 -1.99
CA LEU A 69 19.18 -3.01 -3.36
C LEU A 69 19.40 -1.96 -4.47
N GLY A 70 20.14 -0.87 -4.18
CA GLY A 70 20.35 0.26 -5.09
C GLY A 70 19.19 1.26 -5.14
N ILE A 71 18.25 1.18 -4.20
CA ILE A 71 17.14 2.11 -4.01
C ILE A 71 17.48 3.03 -2.84
N LYS A 72 17.48 4.33 -3.06
CA LYS A 72 17.67 5.33 -2.00
C LYS A 72 16.45 5.40 -1.10
N ILE A 73 16.66 5.49 0.22
CA ILE A 73 15.61 5.48 1.22
C ILE A 73 15.59 6.79 1.97
N LYS A 74 14.40 7.36 2.12
CA LYS A 74 14.10 8.45 3.05
C LYS A 74 13.04 7.99 4.04
N TYR A 75 13.06 8.55 5.23
CA TYR A 75 12.14 8.20 6.31
C TYR A 75 11.23 9.39 6.62
N SER A 76 9.92 9.19 6.47
CA SER A 76 8.87 10.08 6.96
C SER A 76 8.44 9.54 8.32
N ILE A 77 8.99 10.11 9.40
CA ILE A 77 8.80 9.59 10.77
C ILE A 77 7.61 10.30 11.42
N GLU A 78 6.57 9.55 11.75
CA GLU A 78 5.42 10.03 12.50
C GLU A 78 5.75 10.06 14.00
N LYS A 79 5.59 11.21 14.65
CA LYS A 79 5.71 11.33 16.11
C LYS A 79 4.50 10.75 16.83
N GLU A 80 3.32 10.93 16.24
CA GLU A 80 2.02 10.44 16.66
C GLU A 80 1.37 9.74 15.47
N PRO A 81 0.57 8.67 15.66
CA PRO A 81 -0.10 7.99 14.55
C PRO A 81 -1.06 8.92 13.79
N LEU A 82 -0.76 9.20 12.54
CA LEU A 82 -1.54 10.11 11.67
C LEU A 82 -2.63 9.39 10.85
N GLY A 83 -2.70 8.06 10.94
CA GLY A 83 -3.51 7.25 10.04
C GLY A 83 -2.91 7.16 8.65
N THR A 84 -3.46 6.29 7.79
CA THR A 84 -2.90 6.03 6.46
C THR A 84 -2.86 7.28 5.58
N GLY A 85 -3.89 8.13 5.64
CA GLY A 85 -3.96 9.37 4.88
C GLY A 85 -2.98 10.44 5.36
N GLY A 86 -2.86 10.65 6.68
CA GLY A 86 -1.90 11.57 7.26
C GLY A 86 -0.46 11.15 6.99
N ALA A 87 -0.15 9.85 7.08
CA ALA A 87 1.15 9.29 6.74
C ALA A 87 1.54 9.56 5.26
N ILE A 88 0.61 9.35 4.33
CA ILE A 88 0.82 9.67 2.91
C ILE A 88 1.05 11.17 2.75
N LYS A 89 0.22 12.02 3.36
CA LYS A 89 0.32 13.49 3.26
C LYS A 89 1.70 13.99 3.72
N GLU A 90 2.23 13.47 4.82
CA GLU A 90 3.57 13.81 5.29
C GLU A 90 4.67 13.30 4.33
N ALA A 91 4.57 12.06 3.87
CA ALA A 91 5.53 11.47 2.94
C ALA A 91 5.55 12.18 1.57
N LEU A 92 4.42 12.74 1.11
CA LEU A 92 4.33 13.51 -0.13
C LEU A 92 5.20 14.77 -0.14
N LYS A 93 5.64 15.28 1.01
CA LYS A 93 6.60 16.40 1.10
C LYS A 93 7.94 16.05 0.44
N PHE A 94 8.31 14.78 0.38
CA PHE A 94 9.54 14.28 -0.24
C PHE A 94 9.38 13.94 -1.73
N ILE A 95 8.14 13.94 -2.25
CA ILE A 95 7.83 13.58 -3.63
C ILE A 95 7.93 14.80 -4.55
N LYS A 96 8.41 14.58 -5.78
CA LYS A 96 8.54 15.63 -6.79
C LYS A 96 7.19 15.96 -7.44
N ASN A 97 6.58 15.02 -8.15
CA ASN A 97 5.34 15.23 -8.91
C ASN A 97 4.28 14.17 -8.60
N GLU A 98 4.62 12.91 -8.75
CA GLU A 98 3.76 11.75 -8.54
C GLU A 98 4.55 10.61 -7.92
N ALA A 99 3.88 9.69 -7.24
CA ALA A 99 4.50 8.53 -6.63
C ALA A 99 3.56 7.33 -6.62
N TYR A 100 4.16 6.15 -6.62
CA TYR A 100 3.45 4.96 -6.14
C TYR A 100 3.33 5.01 -4.62
N VAL A 101 2.19 4.57 -4.10
CA VAL A 101 1.98 4.32 -2.67
C VAL A 101 1.65 2.84 -2.51
N LEU A 102 2.31 2.18 -1.57
CA LEU A 102 2.13 0.76 -1.29
C LEU A 102 1.86 0.55 0.20
N ASN A 103 0.95 -0.38 0.50
CA ASN A 103 0.81 -0.88 1.85
C ASN A 103 2.04 -1.74 2.21
N GLY A 104 2.61 -1.55 3.40
CA GLY A 104 3.80 -2.28 3.86
C GLY A 104 3.52 -3.70 4.39
N ASP A 105 2.28 -4.15 4.28
CA ASP A 105 1.81 -5.46 4.73
C ASP A 105 1.08 -6.26 3.63
N THR A 106 1.12 -5.75 2.40
CA THR A 106 0.48 -6.35 1.24
C THR A 106 1.52 -6.52 0.13
N PHE A 107 1.53 -7.65 -0.52
CA PHE A 107 2.34 -7.89 -1.72
C PHE A 107 1.42 -8.14 -2.91
N PHE A 108 1.64 -7.42 -4.00
CA PHE A 108 0.88 -7.55 -5.25
C PHE A 108 1.84 -7.43 -6.43
N ASP A 109 2.10 -8.55 -7.13
CA ASP A 109 3.12 -8.67 -8.17
C ASP A 109 2.62 -8.18 -9.53
N ILE A 110 2.26 -6.90 -9.61
CA ILE A 110 1.72 -6.28 -10.81
C ILE A 110 2.78 -5.55 -11.63
N ASP A 111 2.53 -5.37 -12.91
CA ASP A 111 3.23 -4.37 -13.72
C ASP A 111 2.68 -2.96 -13.39
N SER A 112 3.37 -2.27 -12.47
CA SER A 112 2.95 -0.95 -12.01
C SER A 112 2.90 0.10 -13.13
N SER A 113 3.58 -0.14 -14.26
CA SER A 113 3.56 0.77 -15.41
C SER A 113 2.18 0.88 -16.08
N LYS A 114 1.28 -0.08 -15.80
CA LYS A 114 -0.12 -0.05 -16.27
C LYS A 114 -0.99 0.95 -15.50
N LEU A 115 -0.60 1.35 -14.31
CA LEU A 115 -1.29 2.42 -13.59
C LEU A 115 -1.01 3.75 -14.28
N LYS A 116 -2.07 4.44 -14.72
CA LYS A 116 -1.99 5.72 -15.43
C LYS A 116 -2.97 6.72 -14.81
N LEU A 117 -2.48 7.89 -14.48
CA LEU A 117 -3.32 8.97 -13.93
C LEU A 117 -4.24 9.55 -14.99
N ASN A 118 -3.73 9.75 -16.22
CA ASN A 118 -4.40 10.56 -17.23
C ASN A 118 -4.78 11.93 -16.63
N GLU A 119 -6.10 12.24 -16.55
CA GLU A 119 -6.63 13.46 -15.90
C GLU A 119 -7.04 13.26 -14.43
N SER A 120 -6.74 12.09 -13.85
CA SER A 120 -7.11 11.72 -12.49
C SER A 120 -6.03 12.10 -11.49
N LYS A 121 -6.40 12.33 -10.23
CA LYS A 121 -5.45 12.54 -9.13
C LYS A 121 -4.89 11.22 -8.59
N ILE A 122 -5.56 10.09 -8.89
CA ILE A 122 -5.20 8.76 -8.39
C ILE A 122 -5.63 7.66 -9.37
N CYS A 123 -4.79 6.61 -9.46
CA CYS A 123 -5.13 5.33 -10.10
C CYS A 123 -4.85 4.18 -9.12
N LEU A 124 -5.86 3.35 -8.83
CA LEU A 124 -5.79 2.22 -7.91
C LEU A 124 -5.47 0.92 -8.67
N ALA A 125 -4.66 0.06 -8.06
CA ALA A 125 -4.56 -1.33 -8.48
C ALA A 125 -5.67 -2.16 -7.80
N LEU A 126 -6.56 -2.75 -8.59
CA LEU A 126 -7.62 -3.61 -8.08
C LEU A 126 -7.28 -5.08 -8.35
N LYS A 127 -7.50 -5.93 -7.34
CA LYS A 127 -7.40 -7.39 -7.46
C LYS A 127 -8.80 -7.98 -7.63
N GLN A 128 -8.96 -8.81 -8.65
CA GLN A 128 -10.14 -9.64 -8.76
C GLN A 128 -10.06 -10.81 -7.78
N MET A 129 -11.07 -10.96 -6.93
CA MET A 129 -11.16 -12.04 -5.95
C MET A 129 -12.48 -12.81 -6.06
N ASN A 130 -12.43 -14.08 -5.63
CA ASN A 130 -13.58 -14.96 -5.54
C ASN A 130 -13.75 -15.44 -4.10
N ASP A 131 -15.01 -15.68 -3.69
CA ASP A 131 -15.40 -16.26 -2.40
C ASP A 131 -14.69 -15.63 -1.18
N PHE A 132 -14.93 -14.34 -0.96
CA PHE A 132 -14.31 -13.56 0.13
C PHE A 132 -15.32 -12.74 0.92
N ASP A 133 -14.97 -12.38 2.17
CA ASP A 133 -15.80 -11.59 3.10
C ASP A 133 -14.99 -10.53 3.87
N ARG A 134 -13.65 -10.52 3.73
CA ARG A 134 -12.74 -9.67 4.51
C ARG A 134 -12.47 -8.29 3.92
N TYR A 135 -12.85 -8.07 2.67
CA TYR A 135 -12.55 -6.85 1.92
C TYR A 135 -13.82 -6.17 1.44
N GLY A 136 -13.83 -4.84 1.46
CA GLY A 136 -14.80 -4.07 0.70
C GLY A 136 -14.52 -4.15 -0.80
N THR A 137 -15.54 -3.95 -1.62
CA THR A 137 -15.41 -3.98 -3.07
C THR A 137 -15.46 -2.60 -3.68
N ILE A 138 -14.82 -2.45 -4.82
CA ILE A 138 -14.78 -1.21 -5.60
C ILE A 138 -15.38 -1.51 -6.97
N ASN A 139 -16.39 -0.74 -7.36
CA ASN A 139 -16.98 -0.82 -8.68
C ASN A 139 -16.39 0.24 -9.61
N ILE A 140 -16.16 -0.13 -10.86
CA ILE A 140 -15.65 0.77 -11.89
C ILE A 140 -16.54 0.73 -13.13
N ASP A 141 -16.53 1.82 -13.87
CA ASP A 141 -17.18 1.86 -15.17
C ASP A 141 -16.32 1.23 -16.28
N LYS A 142 -16.85 1.18 -17.52
CA LYS A 142 -16.15 0.64 -18.70
C LYS A 142 -14.87 1.41 -19.08
N HIS A 143 -14.68 2.60 -18.53
CA HIS A 143 -13.49 3.45 -18.76
C HIS A 143 -12.48 3.37 -17.62
N GLY A 144 -12.75 2.54 -16.58
CA GLY A 144 -11.91 2.36 -15.41
C GLY A 144 -12.05 3.49 -14.38
N LEU A 145 -13.10 4.30 -14.44
CA LEU A 145 -13.42 5.28 -13.39
C LEU A 145 -14.12 4.56 -12.22
N VAL A 146 -13.71 4.86 -11.00
CA VAL A 146 -14.37 4.38 -9.79
C VAL A 146 -15.76 5.01 -9.68
N ILE A 147 -16.78 4.18 -9.49
CA ILE A 147 -18.19 4.61 -9.38
C ILE A 147 -18.80 4.34 -8.01
N SER A 148 -18.25 3.39 -7.24
CA SER A 148 -18.71 3.18 -5.86
C SER A 148 -17.72 2.32 -5.06
N PHE A 149 -17.84 2.42 -3.73
CA PHE A 149 -17.24 1.54 -2.76
C PHE A 149 -18.35 0.80 -2.02
N GLU A 150 -18.17 -0.46 -1.72
CA GLU A 150 -19.13 -1.28 -0.98
C GLU A 150 -18.47 -1.85 0.29
N GLU A 151 -19.29 -2.01 1.32
CA GLU A 151 -18.89 -2.55 2.62
C GLU A 151 -18.39 -4.01 2.53
N LYS A 152 -17.69 -4.44 3.59
CA LYS A 152 -17.20 -5.81 3.75
C LYS A 152 -18.36 -6.75 4.01
N VAL A 153 -18.75 -7.48 2.98
CA VAL A 153 -19.75 -8.55 3.03
C VAL A 153 -19.27 -9.70 2.15
N PHE A 154 -19.81 -10.90 2.37
CA PHE A 154 -19.49 -12.03 1.51
C PHE A 154 -19.84 -11.75 0.05
N LYS A 155 -18.86 -11.97 -0.81
CA LYS A 155 -19.01 -11.85 -2.28
C LYS A 155 -18.48 -13.11 -2.96
N LYS A 156 -19.25 -13.64 -3.92
CA LYS A 156 -18.77 -14.71 -4.80
C LYS A 156 -17.66 -14.24 -5.74
N GLN A 157 -17.74 -12.98 -6.15
CA GLN A 157 -16.74 -12.34 -7.01
C GLN A 157 -16.80 -10.83 -6.80
N GLY A 158 -15.64 -10.16 -6.83
CA GLY A 158 -15.56 -8.72 -6.72
C GLY A 158 -14.15 -8.20 -6.93
N LEU A 159 -14.04 -6.88 -7.06
CA LEU A 159 -12.77 -6.18 -7.17
C LEU A 159 -12.44 -5.57 -5.81
N ILE A 160 -11.30 -5.93 -5.26
CA ILE A 160 -10.82 -5.36 -4.00
C ILE A 160 -9.66 -4.39 -4.22
N ASN A 161 -9.44 -3.53 -3.26
CA ASN A 161 -8.26 -2.67 -3.22
C ASN A 161 -7.00 -3.50 -3.00
N GLY A 162 -6.08 -3.51 -3.97
CA GLY A 162 -4.83 -4.26 -3.92
C GLY A 162 -3.71 -3.57 -3.12
N GLY A 163 -3.98 -2.40 -2.52
CA GLY A 163 -3.00 -1.71 -1.68
C GLY A 163 -1.84 -1.05 -2.44
N ILE A 164 -1.95 -0.92 -3.77
CA ILE A 164 -1.01 -0.16 -4.60
C ILE A 164 -1.77 0.95 -5.33
N TYR A 165 -1.22 2.16 -5.27
CA TYR A 165 -1.79 3.35 -5.90
C TYR A 165 -0.72 4.12 -6.66
N LEU A 166 -1.07 4.75 -7.77
CA LEU A 166 -0.32 5.85 -8.34
C LEU A 166 -1.09 7.14 -8.06
N LEU A 167 -0.47 8.14 -7.45
CA LEU A 167 -1.13 9.39 -7.11
C LEU A 167 -0.26 10.62 -7.37
N THR A 168 -0.91 11.77 -7.58
CA THR A 168 -0.24 13.06 -7.71
C THR A 168 0.17 13.60 -6.34
N LYS A 169 1.27 14.39 -6.30
CA LYS A 169 1.72 15.05 -5.07
C LYS A 169 0.66 15.95 -4.45
N ASP A 170 -0.17 16.56 -5.26
CA ASP A 170 -1.18 17.55 -4.87
C ASP A 170 -2.56 16.95 -4.59
N ILE A 171 -2.67 15.63 -4.43
CA ILE A 171 -3.94 14.91 -4.24
C ILE A 171 -4.80 15.47 -3.11
N PHE A 172 -4.20 16.03 -2.08
CA PHE A 172 -4.91 16.56 -0.89
C PHE A 172 -5.16 18.07 -0.91
N ASN A 173 -4.63 18.83 -1.90
CA ASN A 173 -4.61 20.30 -1.85
C ASN A 173 -6.00 20.94 -1.83
N ASP A 174 -6.99 20.31 -2.47
CA ASP A 174 -8.34 20.85 -2.60
C ASP A 174 -9.29 20.40 -1.47
N PHE A 175 -8.74 19.85 -0.37
CA PHE A 175 -9.51 19.26 0.72
C PHE A 175 -9.10 19.84 2.08
N ALA A 176 -10.10 20.18 2.90
CA ALA A 176 -9.89 20.54 4.30
C ALA A 176 -9.80 19.26 5.14
N LEU A 177 -8.60 18.78 5.39
CA LEU A 177 -8.35 17.52 6.09
C LEU A 177 -7.82 17.77 7.51
N GLN A 178 -8.26 16.94 8.44
CA GLN A 178 -7.64 16.82 9.74
C GLN A 178 -6.19 16.35 9.60
N GLU A 179 -5.39 16.48 10.64
CA GLU A 179 -4.02 15.99 10.66
C GLU A 179 -3.99 14.44 10.60
N LYS A 180 -4.91 13.80 11.34
CA LYS A 180 -5.08 12.36 11.40
C LYS A 180 -6.34 11.93 10.63
N PHE A 181 -6.17 11.12 9.59
CA PHE A 181 -7.29 10.58 8.80
C PHE A 181 -6.91 9.26 8.09
N SER A 182 -7.93 8.48 7.73
CA SER A 182 -7.80 7.26 6.91
C SER A 182 -7.76 7.62 5.44
N PHE A 183 -6.85 7.03 4.69
CA PHE A 183 -6.77 7.20 3.24
C PHE A 183 -7.93 6.51 2.53
N GLU A 184 -8.36 5.37 3.05
CA GLU A 184 -9.47 4.59 2.52
C GLU A 184 -10.79 5.36 2.64
N GLU A 185 -11.06 5.95 3.83
CA GLU A 185 -12.24 6.81 4.05
C GLU A 185 -12.19 8.05 3.15
N PHE A 186 -11.03 8.71 3.06
CA PHE A 186 -10.83 9.85 2.16
C PHE A 186 -11.13 9.49 0.70
N LEU A 187 -10.69 8.34 0.23
CA LEU A 187 -10.99 7.87 -1.13
C LEU A 187 -12.48 7.61 -1.33
N GLN A 188 -13.10 6.93 -0.37
CA GLN A 188 -14.53 6.60 -0.41
C GLN A 188 -15.42 7.85 -0.45
N GLU A 189 -15.02 8.92 0.25
CA GLU A 189 -15.76 10.18 0.29
C GLU A 189 -15.51 11.07 -0.93
N ASN A 190 -14.35 10.90 -1.60
CA ASN A 190 -13.88 11.90 -2.57
C ASN A 190 -13.54 11.32 -3.95
N TYR A 191 -13.84 10.04 -4.26
CA TYR A 191 -13.45 9.39 -5.51
C TYR A 191 -13.94 10.12 -6.76
N GLU A 192 -15.12 10.71 -6.74
CA GLU A 192 -15.67 11.49 -7.86
C GLU A 192 -14.85 12.77 -8.10
N LYS A 193 -14.60 13.55 -7.05
CA LYS A 193 -13.82 14.80 -7.12
C LYS A 193 -12.38 14.55 -7.55
N LEU A 194 -11.80 13.44 -7.12
CA LEU A 194 -10.46 12.97 -7.52
C LEU A 194 -10.45 12.42 -8.96
N LYS A 195 -11.63 12.17 -9.56
CA LYS A 195 -11.79 11.40 -10.79
C LYS A 195 -11.04 10.06 -10.67
N ALA A 196 -11.19 9.40 -9.51
CA ALA A 196 -10.40 8.21 -9.19
C ALA A 196 -10.54 7.15 -10.27
N ARG A 197 -9.41 6.64 -10.75
CA ARG A 197 -9.35 5.55 -11.73
C ARG A 197 -8.82 4.30 -11.09
N ALA A 198 -9.04 3.18 -11.77
CA ALA A 198 -8.46 1.92 -11.37
C ALA A 198 -8.07 1.08 -12.58
N HIS A 199 -7.14 0.16 -12.36
CA HIS A 199 -6.75 -0.90 -13.28
C HIS A 199 -6.90 -2.25 -12.59
N ILE A 200 -7.50 -3.22 -13.29
CA ILE A 200 -7.71 -4.58 -12.74
C ILE A 200 -6.51 -5.44 -13.07
N PHE A 201 -6.05 -6.18 -12.07
CA PHE A 201 -4.98 -7.15 -12.18
C PHE A 201 -5.44 -8.50 -11.62
N ASP A 202 -4.94 -9.57 -12.20
CA ASP A 202 -5.18 -10.95 -11.73
C ASP A 202 -3.90 -11.63 -11.22
N ASP A 203 -2.83 -10.83 -11.06
CA ASP A 203 -1.52 -11.29 -10.61
C ASP A 203 -1.55 -11.74 -9.14
N TYR A 204 -0.47 -12.35 -8.67
CA TYR A 204 -0.35 -12.85 -7.31
C TYR A 204 -0.52 -11.73 -6.28
N PHE A 205 -1.42 -11.96 -5.33
CA PHE A 205 -1.78 -11.02 -4.27
C PHE A 205 -1.80 -11.73 -2.91
N ILE A 206 -1.23 -11.09 -1.89
CA ILE A 206 -1.35 -11.53 -0.50
C ILE A 206 -1.28 -10.35 0.47
N ASP A 207 -2.11 -10.39 1.51
CA ASP A 207 -2.12 -9.48 2.66
C ASP A 207 -1.74 -10.27 3.91
N ILE A 208 -0.53 -10.05 4.44
CA ILE A 208 -0.06 -10.71 5.66
C ILE A 208 -0.73 -10.18 6.94
N GLY A 209 -1.88 -9.50 6.82
CA GLY A 209 -2.63 -8.89 7.93
C GLY A 209 -3.20 -9.88 8.93
N VAL A 210 -3.31 -11.15 8.56
CA VAL A 210 -3.83 -12.23 9.42
C VAL A 210 -2.86 -13.42 9.45
N PRO A 211 -2.84 -14.20 10.53
CA PRO A 211 -1.92 -15.32 10.70
C PRO A 211 -1.97 -16.35 9.57
N GLU A 212 -3.16 -16.69 9.08
CA GLU A 212 -3.34 -17.66 7.99
C GLU A 212 -2.59 -17.25 6.72
N ASP A 213 -2.79 -16.02 6.26
CA ASP A 213 -2.14 -15.51 5.07
C ASP A 213 -0.63 -15.35 5.25
N TYR A 214 -0.20 -14.96 6.47
CA TYR A 214 1.21 -14.91 6.81
C TYR A 214 1.87 -16.30 6.69
N TYR A 215 1.24 -17.36 7.22
CA TYR A 215 1.76 -18.74 7.10
C TYR A 215 1.72 -19.21 5.64
N ASN A 216 0.65 -18.90 4.90
CA ASN A 216 0.54 -19.24 3.49
C ASN A 216 1.68 -18.61 2.67
N PHE A 217 2.02 -17.33 2.96
CA PHE A 217 3.13 -16.67 2.29
C PHE A 217 4.49 -17.30 2.64
N THR A 218 4.68 -17.69 3.91
CA THR A 218 5.93 -18.32 4.38
C THR A 218 6.15 -19.69 3.74
N THR A 219 5.08 -20.47 3.50
CA THR A 219 5.18 -21.84 2.98
C THR A 219 5.18 -21.93 1.45
N ASN A 220 4.55 -20.97 0.75
CA ASN A 220 4.32 -21.02 -0.70
C ASN A 220 5.18 -20.00 -1.46
N GLN A 221 6.50 -20.08 -1.34
CA GLN A 221 7.41 -19.13 -2.02
C GLN A 221 7.76 -19.52 -3.47
N SER A 222 7.01 -20.41 -4.12
CA SER A 222 7.24 -20.80 -5.51
C SER A 222 7.02 -19.68 -6.55
N HIS A 223 6.58 -18.50 -6.10
CA HIS A 223 6.34 -17.33 -6.96
C HIS A 223 7.48 -16.28 -6.94
N PHE A 224 8.57 -16.50 -6.15
CA PHE A 224 9.69 -15.55 -6.00
C PHE A 224 11.02 -16.08 -6.51
#